data_75204dab82b76346c322be1638501251
#
_entry.id   75204dab82b76346c322be1638501251
#
_cell.length_a   1.000
_cell.length_b   1.000
_cell.length_c   1.000
_cell.angle_alpha   90.00
_cell.angle_beta   90.00
_cell.angle_gamma   90.00
#
_symmetry.space_group_name_H-M   'P 1'
#
loop_
_entity.id
_entity.type
_entity.pdbx_description
1 polymer ?
#
loop_
_entity_poly.entity_id
_entity_poly.type
_entity_poly.pdbx_seq_one_letter_code
_entity_poly.pdbx_strand_id
1 'polypeptide(L)'
;MRCAERGGRVGAAVVAALLAVTACSAGSTPDRPRAGVDDQTTTASSSTGPPTSSVTPTTTPPPPPQLPGGGRTIFPAYRLVGFSGGPGSPALGRLTGDLDAAAAQIADQAVPYAGERPVLPVFELIATIAHPFPTPEGDYSGRSDDELIQEYLDAARRAGALLLLNIQPGRADFLPEVQAYEKWLREPDIGVALDPEWAVEPNGIPGEVYGLTTGAELDGVAAYLAGLVAEGNLPEKVMVYHQVAASVVVDEQLLLPHPGVVAVKSVDGIGNQSEKENTYNRLMPAKPSHVHAGFKLFYDEDLRTGGLLMTPEQVLLQTPLPEYVLYE
;
A
#
# COMPACT_ATOMS: atom_id res chain seq x y z
N MET A 1 -46.07 22.88 -25.17
CA MET A 1 -45.23 21.71 -25.46
C MET A 1 -44.17 21.65 -24.37
N ARG A 2 -44.32 20.70 -23.45
CA ARG A 2 -43.32 20.48 -22.34
C ARG A 2 -42.51 19.26 -22.72
N CYS A 3 -41.21 19.42 -22.95
CA CYS A 3 -40.28 18.31 -23.04
C CYS A 3 -39.94 17.84 -21.63
N ALA A 4 -40.22 16.58 -21.35
CA ALA A 4 -39.82 15.90 -20.13
C ALA A 4 -38.42 15.31 -20.35
N GLU A 5 -37.42 15.79 -19.59
CA GLU A 5 -36.12 15.17 -19.49
C GLU A 5 -36.23 13.90 -18.63
N ARG A 6 -35.98 12.77 -19.24
CA ARG A 6 -35.79 11.50 -18.52
C ARG A 6 -34.33 11.41 -18.04
N GLY A 7 -34.12 11.69 -16.76
CA GLY A 7 -32.85 11.38 -16.10
C GLY A 7 -32.66 9.86 -16.00
N GLY A 8 -31.72 9.33 -16.74
CA GLY A 8 -31.27 7.95 -16.62
C GLY A 8 -30.45 7.78 -15.31
N ARG A 9 -31.02 7.02 -14.38
CA ARG A 9 -30.27 6.55 -13.21
C ARG A 9 -29.31 5.44 -13.68
N VAL A 10 -28.02 5.75 -13.74
CA VAL A 10 -26.97 4.74 -13.85
C VAL A 10 -26.82 4.14 -12.44
N GLY A 11 -27.38 2.95 -12.27
CA GLY A 11 -27.20 2.20 -11.03
C GLY A 11 -25.76 1.66 -10.96
N ALA A 12 -24.96 2.19 -10.06
CA ALA A 12 -23.70 1.58 -9.69
C ALA A 12 -24.03 0.30 -8.89
N ALA A 13 -23.74 -0.85 -9.48
CA ALA A 13 -23.81 -2.13 -8.76
C ALA A 13 -22.58 -2.25 -7.88
N VAL A 14 -22.69 -1.89 -6.62
CA VAL A 14 -21.70 -2.18 -5.60
C VAL A 14 -21.88 -3.64 -5.21
N VAL A 15 -20.89 -4.49 -5.54
CA VAL A 15 -20.88 -5.89 -5.13
C VAL A 15 -20.33 -5.95 -3.70
N ALA A 16 -21.24 -6.05 -2.73
CA ALA A 16 -20.87 -6.33 -1.34
C ALA A 16 -20.59 -7.83 -1.20
N ALA A 17 -19.34 -8.21 -0.98
CA ALA A 17 -18.98 -9.56 -0.55
C ALA A 17 -19.23 -9.66 0.96
N LEU A 18 -20.27 -10.39 1.38
CA LEU A 18 -20.53 -10.68 2.78
C LEU A 18 -19.53 -11.72 3.29
N LEU A 19 -18.69 -11.32 4.22
CA LEU A 19 -17.82 -12.20 4.99
C LEU A 19 -18.50 -12.55 6.33
N ALA A 20 -18.79 -13.83 6.55
CA ALA A 20 -19.17 -14.35 7.85
C ALA A 20 -17.90 -14.85 8.57
N VAL A 21 -17.43 -14.12 9.56
CA VAL A 21 -16.34 -14.55 10.43
C VAL A 21 -16.91 -15.18 11.69
N THR A 22 -16.64 -16.47 11.89
CA THR A 22 -16.98 -17.19 13.10
C THR A 22 -15.78 -17.13 14.04
N ALA A 23 -15.89 -16.39 15.12
CA ALA A 23 -14.87 -16.33 16.17
C ALA A 23 -14.98 -17.55 17.09
N CYS A 24 -13.92 -18.33 17.23
CA CYS A 24 -13.74 -19.29 18.32
C CYS A 24 -12.63 -18.78 19.25
N SER A 25 -12.99 -18.40 20.45
CA SER A 25 -12.07 -18.11 21.54
C SER A 25 -11.71 -19.39 22.30
N ALA A 26 -10.42 -19.61 22.54
CA ALA A 26 -9.99 -20.53 23.60
C ALA A 26 -8.75 -19.94 24.29
N GLY A 27 -8.92 -19.58 25.55
CA GLY A 27 -7.84 -19.14 26.40
C GLY A 27 -7.03 -20.30 26.97
N SER A 28 -5.76 -20.05 27.27
CA SER A 28 -4.99 -20.80 28.29
C SER A 28 -3.72 -20.02 28.64
N THR A 29 -3.63 -19.57 29.88
CA THR A 29 -2.36 -19.23 30.53
C THR A 29 -1.66 -20.51 31.01
N PRO A 30 -0.33 -20.56 31.06
CA PRO A 30 0.27 -20.83 32.36
C PRO A 30 1.60 -20.10 32.67
N ASP A 31 1.66 -19.75 33.93
CA ASP A 31 2.75 -19.90 34.92
C ASP A 31 4.22 -19.59 34.57
N ARG A 32 4.72 -18.76 35.46
CA ARG A 32 6.10 -18.33 35.66
C ARG A 32 6.78 -19.21 36.71
N PRO A 33 8.07 -19.50 36.63
CA PRO A 33 8.89 -19.62 37.82
C PRO A 33 10.02 -18.61 37.93
N ARG A 34 10.31 -18.30 39.15
CA ARG A 34 11.24 -17.33 39.73
C ARG A 34 12.48 -18.07 40.24
N ALA A 35 13.59 -17.33 40.33
CA ALA A 35 14.82 -17.49 41.13
C ALA A 35 16.07 -17.75 40.28
N GLY A 36 17.19 -17.08 40.53
CA GLY A 36 18.03 -17.01 41.65
C GLY A 36 19.17 -16.01 41.47
N VAL A 37 19.47 -15.34 42.52
CA VAL A 37 20.61 -14.47 42.74
C VAL A 37 21.83 -15.33 43.09
N ASP A 38 22.98 -15.06 42.46
CA ASP A 38 24.30 -15.41 43.10
C ASP A 38 25.33 -14.30 42.82
N ASP A 39 25.80 -13.81 43.92
CA ASP A 39 26.82 -12.81 44.19
C ASP A 39 28.19 -13.47 44.15
N GLN A 40 29.15 -13.01 43.34
CA GLN A 40 30.58 -13.31 43.55
C GLN A 40 31.46 -12.10 43.28
N THR A 41 31.89 -11.54 44.38
CA THR A 41 33.02 -10.63 44.54
C THR A 41 34.34 -11.30 44.15
N THR A 42 35.09 -10.67 43.25
CA THR A 42 36.54 -11.00 43.12
C THR A 42 37.38 -9.75 42.93
N THR A 43 38.35 -9.67 43.76
CA THR A 43 39.42 -8.72 44.06
C THR A 43 40.25 -8.24 42.87
N ALA A 44 40.54 -6.94 42.90
CA ALA A 44 41.50 -6.25 42.05
C ALA A 44 42.94 -6.71 42.22
N SER A 45 43.64 -6.91 41.09
CA SER A 45 45.11 -6.90 41.05
C SER A 45 45.55 -5.85 40.03
N SER A 46 46.22 -4.84 40.52
CA SER A 46 46.83 -3.76 39.74
C SER A 46 48.13 -4.24 39.10
N SER A 47 48.21 -4.21 37.77
CA SER A 47 49.50 -4.32 37.04
C SER A 47 49.65 -3.08 36.15
N THR A 48 50.67 -2.28 36.47
CA THR A 48 51.13 -1.11 35.72
C THR A 48 51.89 -1.58 34.48
N GLY A 49 51.29 -1.49 33.30
CA GLY A 49 51.95 -1.61 31.99
C GLY A 49 52.02 -0.23 31.30
N PRO A 50 52.98 -0.01 30.37
CA PRO A 50 53.19 1.28 29.72
C PRO A 50 51.98 1.65 28.83
N PRO A 51 51.72 2.95 28.55
CA PRO A 51 50.57 3.38 27.78
C PRO A 51 50.68 2.93 26.34
N THR A 52 49.91 1.92 25.99
CA THR A 52 49.64 1.56 24.59
C THR A 52 48.69 2.61 24.02
N SER A 53 49.14 3.34 23.00
CA SER A 53 48.28 4.25 22.24
C SER A 53 47.09 3.48 21.67
N SER A 54 45.93 3.62 22.31
CA SER A 54 44.67 3.09 21.77
C SER A 54 44.32 3.86 20.52
N VAL A 55 44.57 3.27 19.36
CA VAL A 55 43.97 3.72 18.12
C VAL A 55 42.48 3.37 18.23
N THR A 56 41.64 4.37 18.50
CA THR A 56 40.19 4.22 18.47
C THR A 56 39.84 3.79 17.05
N PRO A 57 39.19 2.63 16.83
CA PRO A 57 38.77 2.26 15.51
C PRO A 57 37.77 3.30 15.03
N THR A 58 38.09 3.99 13.94
CA THR A 58 37.13 4.87 13.23
C THR A 58 36.08 3.96 12.62
N THR A 59 34.97 3.78 13.30
CA THR A 59 33.80 3.07 12.75
C THR A 59 33.24 3.89 11.63
N THR A 60 33.44 3.45 10.39
CA THR A 60 32.71 4.02 9.22
C THR A 60 31.23 3.84 9.46
N PRO A 61 30.40 4.90 9.35
CA PRO A 61 28.95 4.76 9.47
C PRO A 61 28.43 3.67 8.51
N PRO A 62 27.42 2.90 8.90
CA PRO A 62 26.80 1.94 7.99
C PRO A 62 26.26 2.66 6.74
N PRO A 63 26.29 2.00 5.58
CA PRO A 63 25.71 2.60 4.37
C PRO A 63 24.23 2.89 4.57
N PRO A 64 23.69 3.97 3.94
CA PRO A 64 22.28 4.30 4.06
C PRO A 64 21.40 3.16 3.50
N PRO A 65 20.18 2.96 4.04
CA PRO A 65 19.24 1.96 3.56
C PRO A 65 18.93 2.13 2.06
N GLN A 66 18.67 1.01 1.39
CA GLN A 66 18.33 0.95 -0.04
C GLN A 66 17.00 0.26 -0.26
N LEU A 67 16.43 0.47 -1.47
CA LEU A 67 15.28 -0.28 -1.96
C LEU A 67 15.64 -1.77 -2.16
N PRO A 68 14.66 -2.69 -2.14
CA PRO A 68 14.90 -4.11 -2.37
C PRO A 68 15.65 -4.41 -3.70
N GLY A 69 15.36 -3.63 -4.76
CA GLY A 69 16.08 -3.72 -6.04
C GLY A 69 17.43 -3.02 -6.08
N GLY A 70 17.84 -2.38 -4.97
CA GLY A 70 19.02 -1.53 -4.87
C GLY A 70 18.73 -0.05 -5.15
N GLY A 71 19.71 0.80 -4.87
CA GLY A 71 19.54 2.25 -5.03
C GLY A 71 18.57 2.86 -4.02
N ARG A 72 18.20 4.12 -4.26
CA ARG A 72 17.37 4.89 -3.34
C ARG A 72 16.21 5.61 -4.03
N THR A 73 16.16 5.58 -5.36
CA THR A 73 15.18 6.28 -6.22
C THR A 73 14.30 5.26 -6.92
N ILE A 74 13.00 5.43 -6.85
CA ILE A 74 12.02 4.52 -7.45
C ILE A 74 11.84 4.83 -8.93
N PHE A 75 11.43 6.05 -9.28
CA PHE A 75 11.30 6.46 -10.66
C PHE A 75 12.39 7.45 -11.05
N PRO A 76 12.97 7.34 -12.23
CA PRO A 76 12.66 6.38 -13.31
C PRO A 76 13.44 5.04 -13.23
N ALA A 77 14.09 4.71 -12.07
CA ALA A 77 14.95 3.53 -11.98
C ALA A 77 14.18 2.21 -12.20
N TYR A 78 12.93 2.15 -11.77
CA TYR A 78 12.09 0.97 -11.83
C TYR A 78 10.74 1.25 -12.49
N ARG A 79 10.04 0.17 -12.89
CA ARG A 79 8.59 0.10 -13.02
C ARG A 79 8.07 -0.77 -11.87
N LEU A 80 6.94 -0.43 -11.29
CA LEU A 80 6.33 -1.18 -10.21
C LEU A 80 5.23 -2.08 -10.78
N VAL A 81 5.28 -3.38 -10.47
CA VAL A 81 4.24 -4.35 -10.86
C VAL A 81 3.97 -5.28 -9.69
N GLY A 82 2.71 -5.52 -9.36
CA GLY A 82 2.39 -6.34 -8.21
C GLY A 82 0.96 -6.83 -8.13
N PHE A 83 0.67 -7.49 -7.02
CA PHE A 83 -0.66 -7.96 -6.67
C PHE A 83 -1.14 -7.24 -5.40
N SER A 84 -2.45 -6.93 -5.36
CA SER A 84 -3.14 -6.63 -4.11
C SER A 84 -3.72 -7.89 -3.49
N GLY A 85 -4.05 -7.80 -2.21
CA GLY A 85 -4.72 -8.87 -1.49
C GLY A 85 -4.60 -8.77 0.02
N GLY A 86 -5.09 -9.81 0.67
CA GLY A 86 -5.05 -9.96 2.12
C GLY A 86 -5.57 -11.31 2.55
N PRO A 87 -5.42 -11.68 3.83
CA PRO A 87 -5.90 -12.95 4.33
C PRO A 87 -7.43 -13.01 4.35
N GLY A 88 -7.97 -14.21 4.23
CA GLY A 88 -9.37 -14.50 4.53
C GLY A 88 -10.34 -14.37 3.37
N SER A 89 -10.04 -13.65 2.29
CA SER A 89 -10.94 -13.57 1.14
C SER A 89 -10.18 -13.39 -0.19
N PRO A 90 -10.43 -14.28 -1.16
CA PRO A 90 -9.95 -14.09 -2.53
C PRO A 90 -10.51 -12.81 -3.21
N ALA A 91 -11.60 -12.25 -2.66
CA ALA A 91 -12.19 -11.01 -3.16
C ALA A 91 -11.31 -9.77 -2.87
N LEU A 92 -10.31 -9.90 -2.03
CA LEU A 92 -9.31 -8.85 -1.76
C LEU A 92 -8.13 -8.91 -2.75
N GLY A 93 -8.13 -9.89 -3.66
CA GLY A 93 -7.08 -10.07 -4.65
C GLY A 93 -6.24 -11.33 -4.42
N ARG A 94 -5.19 -11.48 -5.23
CA ARG A 94 -4.38 -12.70 -5.29
C ARG A 94 -3.23 -12.78 -4.30
N LEU A 95 -2.94 -11.70 -3.60
CA LEU A 95 -1.89 -11.72 -2.57
C LEU A 95 -2.43 -12.34 -1.28
N THR A 96 -2.66 -13.65 -1.32
CA THR A 96 -3.26 -14.43 -0.23
C THR A 96 -2.75 -15.88 -0.24
N GLY A 97 -2.92 -16.60 0.87
CA GLY A 97 -2.53 -18.01 1.01
C GLY A 97 -1.01 -18.21 0.98
N ASP A 98 -0.50 -18.95 0.00
CA ASP A 98 0.95 -19.15 -0.17
C ASP A 98 1.59 -17.91 -0.83
N LEU A 99 2.20 -17.07 0.00
CA LEU A 99 2.81 -15.81 -0.45
C LEU A 99 4.06 -16.02 -1.32
N ASP A 100 4.78 -17.13 -1.17
CA ASP A 100 5.92 -17.44 -2.03
C ASP A 100 5.43 -17.89 -3.43
N ALA A 101 4.30 -18.59 -3.50
CA ALA A 101 3.64 -18.88 -4.77
C ALA A 101 3.07 -17.61 -5.44
N ALA A 102 2.49 -16.70 -4.66
CA ALA A 102 2.05 -15.39 -5.18
C ALA A 102 3.24 -14.57 -5.69
N ALA A 103 4.38 -14.57 -4.99
CA ALA A 103 5.61 -13.93 -5.46
C ALA A 103 6.08 -14.46 -6.81
N ALA A 104 6.05 -15.78 -7.00
CA ALA A 104 6.42 -16.39 -8.29
C ALA A 104 5.47 -15.94 -9.41
N GLN A 105 4.16 -15.86 -9.14
CA GLN A 105 3.18 -15.36 -10.11
C GLN A 105 3.40 -13.88 -10.43
N ILE A 106 3.74 -13.04 -9.44
CA ILE A 106 4.10 -11.63 -9.67
C ILE A 106 5.34 -11.55 -10.57
N ALA A 107 6.36 -12.36 -10.30
CA ALA A 107 7.57 -12.37 -11.12
C ALA A 107 7.28 -12.72 -12.58
N ASP A 108 6.45 -13.74 -12.84
CA ASP A 108 6.03 -14.11 -14.18
C ASP A 108 5.20 -13.00 -14.84
N GLN A 109 4.26 -12.41 -14.09
CA GLN A 109 3.41 -11.30 -14.57
C GLN A 109 4.21 -10.04 -14.89
N ALA A 110 5.34 -9.82 -14.21
CA ALA A 110 6.20 -8.67 -14.37
C ALA A 110 7.07 -8.73 -15.66
N VAL A 111 7.36 -9.93 -16.18
CA VAL A 111 8.25 -10.10 -17.33
C VAL A 111 7.90 -9.21 -18.52
N PRO A 112 6.63 -9.16 -19.02
CA PRO A 112 6.27 -8.33 -20.16
C PRO A 112 6.35 -6.82 -19.88
N TYR A 113 6.40 -6.41 -18.61
CA TYR A 113 6.54 -5.00 -18.22
C TYR A 113 8.00 -4.54 -18.12
N ALA A 114 8.94 -5.48 -18.09
CA ALA A 114 10.35 -5.17 -18.15
C ALA A 114 10.70 -4.66 -19.56
N GLY A 115 11.07 -3.41 -19.67
CA GLY A 115 11.47 -2.78 -20.92
C GLY A 115 12.88 -2.20 -20.77
N GLU A 116 12.99 -0.88 -20.94
CA GLU A 116 14.26 -0.16 -20.75
C GLU A 116 14.71 -0.08 -19.30
N ARG A 117 13.84 -0.41 -18.35
CA ARG A 117 14.11 -0.38 -16.91
C ARG A 117 13.59 -1.66 -16.22
N PRO A 118 14.24 -2.12 -15.15
CA PRO A 118 13.81 -3.30 -14.42
C PRO A 118 12.45 -3.07 -13.73
N VAL A 119 11.75 -4.16 -13.48
CA VAL A 119 10.57 -4.15 -12.61
C VAL A 119 11.03 -4.36 -11.16
N LEU A 120 10.50 -3.54 -10.24
CA LEU A 120 10.54 -3.78 -8.82
C LEU A 120 9.16 -4.33 -8.41
N PRO A 121 9.10 -5.57 -7.92
CA PRO A 121 7.84 -6.20 -7.53
C PRO A 121 7.17 -5.46 -6.37
N VAL A 122 5.84 -5.52 -6.31
CA VAL A 122 5.03 -4.90 -5.24
C VAL A 122 4.07 -5.94 -4.65
N PHE A 123 4.06 -6.00 -3.33
CA PHE A 123 3.02 -6.64 -2.53
C PHE A 123 2.15 -5.51 -1.95
N GLU A 124 0.88 -5.43 -2.30
CA GLU A 124 -0.05 -4.47 -1.72
C GLU A 124 -1.01 -5.20 -0.78
N LEU A 125 -0.67 -5.20 0.51
CA LEU A 125 -1.50 -5.78 1.56
C LEU A 125 -2.62 -4.80 1.93
N ILE A 126 -3.89 -5.23 1.84
CA ILE A 126 -5.01 -4.48 2.41
C ILE A 126 -4.91 -4.61 3.94
N ALA A 127 -4.19 -3.66 4.54
CA ALA A 127 -3.82 -3.67 5.96
C ALA A 127 -4.90 -3.07 6.85
N THR A 128 -5.65 -2.07 6.36
CA THR A 128 -6.89 -1.60 7.00
C THR A 128 -8.05 -1.94 6.09
N ILE A 129 -9.02 -2.70 6.59
CA ILE A 129 -10.16 -3.21 5.82
C ILE A 129 -11.44 -2.51 6.29
N ALA A 130 -12.17 -1.88 5.37
CA ALA A 130 -13.47 -1.28 5.66
C ALA A 130 -14.55 -2.35 5.84
N HIS A 131 -15.48 -2.10 6.76
CA HIS A 131 -16.60 -2.99 7.11
C HIS A 131 -17.95 -2.29 6.94
N PRO A 132 -19.03 -3.02 6.60
CA PRO A 132 -20.37 -2.43 6.54
C PRO A 132 -21.03 -2.26 7.92
N PHE A 133 -20.30 -2.49 9.00
CA PHE A 133 -20.79 -2.40 10.37
C PHE A 133 -19.79 -1.61 11.23
N PRO A 134 -20.27 -0.92 12.30
CA PRO A 134 -19.40 -0.14 13.16
C PRO A 134 -18.44 -1.03 13.96
N THR A 135 -17.21 -0.58 14.09
CA THR A 135 -16.24 -1.09 15.05
C THR A 135 -16.47 -0.47 16.43
N PRO A 136 -15.79 -0.94 17.50
CA PRO A 136 -15.92 -0.32 18.81
C PRO A 136 -15.60 1.18 18.84
N GLU A 137 -14.68 1.62 17.98
CA GLU A 137 -14.27 3.01 17.79
C GLU A 137 -15.25 3.81 16.91
N GLY A 138 -16.11 3.12 16.16
CA GLY A 138 -17.08 3.73 15.25
C GLY A 138 -16.56 3.99 13.84
N ASP A 139 -15.36 3.54 13.50
CA ASP A 139 -14.66 3.89 12.25
C ASP A 139 -15.11 3.06 11.05
N TYR A 140 -15.81 1.96 11.25
CA TYR A 140 -16.22 1.05 10.18
C TYR A 140 -15.03 0.44 9.42
N SER A 141 -13.89 0.29 10.09
CA SER A 141 -12.70 -0.36 9.55
C SER A 141 -11.96 -1.11 10.65
N GLY A 142 -11.10 -2.04 10.25
CA GLY A 142 -10.25 -2.80 11.16
C GLY A 142 -8.82 -2.91 10.62
N ARG A 143 -7.84 -2.73 11.51
CA ARG A 143 -6.42 -2.83 11.17
C ARG A 143 -5.93 -4.27 11.34
N SER A 144 -5.05 -4.68 10.45
CA SER A 144 -4.26 -5.91 10.61
C SER A 144 -3.34 -5.82 11.82
N ASP A 145 -3.13 -6.95 12.49
CA ASP A 145 -2.16 -7.06 13.57
C ASP A 145 -0.71 -7.06 13.07
N ASP A 146 0.22 -6.86 13.99
CA ASP A 146 1.65 -6.80 13.69
C ASP A 146 2.20 -8.12 13.13
N GLU A 147 1.66 -9.26 13.56
CA GLU A 147 2.06 -10.58 13.13
C GLU A 147 1.76 -10.80 11.65
N LEU A 148 0.59 -10.38 11.20
CA LEU A 148 0.21 -10.47 9.80
C LEU A 148 1.07 -9.56 8.92
N ILE A 149 1.29 -8.31 9.33
CA ILE A 149 2.12 -7.38 8.55
C ILE A 149 3.55 -7.91 8.45
N GLN A 150 4.09 -8.51 9.53
CA GLN A 150 5.41 -9.11 9.53
C GLN A 150 5.50 -10.30 8.57
N GLU A 151 4.48 -11.15 8.52
CA GLU A 151 4.42 -12.29 7.58
C GLU A 151 4.53 -11.81 6.13
N TYR A 152 3.74 -10.78 5.76
CA TYR A 152 3.76 -10.21 4.40
C TYR A 152 5.07 -9.49 4.09
N LEU A 153 5.65 -8.78 5.07
CA LEU A 153 6.94 -8.12 4.92
C LEU A 153 8.07 -9.14 4.69
N ASP A 154 8.08 -10.23 5.45
CA ASP A 154 9.08 -11.27 5.30
C ASP A 154 8.98 -11.94 3.92
N ALA A 155 7.76 -12.17 3.42
CA ALA A 155 7.53 -12.69 2.08
C ALA A 155 7.96 -11.70 1.00
N ALA A 156 7.61 -10.42 1.14
CA ALA A 156 8.04 -9.35 0.23
C ALA A 156 9.57 -9.26 0.16
N ARG A 157 10.25 -9.32 1.31
CA ARG A 157 11.72 -9.30 1.41
C ARG A 157 12.36 -10.51 0.72
N ARG A 158 11.79 -11.71 0.89
CA ARG A 158 12.26 -12.91 0.15
C ARG A 158 12.10 -12.75 -1.35
N ALA A 159 11.05 -12.08 -1.79
CA ALA A 159 10.77 -11.79 -3.21
C ALA A 159 11.56 -10.60 -3.77
N GLY A 160 12.28 -9.85 -2.93
CA GLY A 160 12.92 -8.58 -3.34
C GLY A 160 11.88 -7.51 -3.74
N ALA A 161 10.70 -7.51 -3.10
CA ALA A 161 9.56 -6.66 -3.39
C ALA A 161 9.42 -5.53 -2.37
N LEU A 162 8.72 -4.44 -2.76
CA LEU A 162 8.16 -3.47 -1.83
C LEU A 162 6.88 -4.05 -1.21
N LEU A 163 6.64 -3.72 0.07
CA LEU A 163 5.33 -3.90 0.70
C LEU A 163 4.62 -2.54 0.75
N LEU A 164 3.41 -2.45 0.21
CA LEU A 164 2.52 -1.31 0.41
C LEU A 164 1.42 -1.72 1.38
N LEU A 165 1.21 -0.90 2.41
CA LEU A 165 0.08 -1.05 3.31
C LEU A 165 -1.10 -0.27 2.73
N ASN A 166 -2.09 -1.00 2.22
CA ASN A 166 -3.30 -0.42 1.66
C ASN A 166 -4.30 -0.13 2.79
N ILE A 167 -4.91 1.04 2.73
CA ILE A 167 -5.76 1.60 3.78
C ILE A 167 -7.14 1.96 3.23
N GLN A 168 -8.14 1.24 3.73
CA GLN A 168 -9.56 1.50 3.56
C GLN A 168 -10.10 2.07 4.88
N PRO A 169 -10.11 3.40 5.09
CA PRO A 169 -10.22 3.99 6.42
C PRO A 169 -11.63 3.89 7.02
N GLY A 170 -12.65 3.53 6.23
CA GLY A 170 -14.04 3.56 6.69
C GLY A 170 -14.48 5.00 6.94
N ARG A 171 -14.75 5.36 8.21
CA ARG A 171 -15.13 6.72 8.62
C ARG A 171 -13.99 7.52 9.26
N ALA A 172 -12.79 6.92 9.33
CA ALA A 172 -11.61 7.64 9.82
C ALA A 172 -10.96 8.46 8.70
N ASP A 173 -10.14 9.45 9.08
CA ASP A 173 -9.28 10.17 8.16
C ASP A 173 -8.04 9.35 7.80
N PHE A 174 -7.46 9.56 6.61
CA PHE A 174 -6.28 8.81 6.18
C PHE A 174 -5.05 9.05 7.05
N LEU A 175 -4.77 10.28 7.44
CA LEU A 175 -3.54 10.59 8.16
C LEU A 175 -3.42 9.85 9.50
N PRO A 176 -4.43 9.82 10.39
CA PRO A 176 -4.38 9.01 11.61
C PRO A 176 -4.21 7.51 11.34
N GLU A 177 -4.85 6.98 10.29
CA GLU A 177 -4.72 5.59 9.90
C GLU A 177 -3.29 5.26 9.43
N VAL A 178 -2.70 6.12 8.60
CA VAL A 178 -1.30 5.98 8.17
C VAL A 178 -0.33 6.06 9.36
N GLN A 179 -0.57 6.99 10.30
CA GLN A 179 0.26 7.13 11.49
C GLN A 179 0.23 5.90 12.40
N ALA A 180 -0.88 5.17 12.44
CA ALA A 180 -0.96 3.93 13.20
C ALA A 180 0.04 2.87 12.73
N TYR A 181 0.50 2.96 11.48
CA TYR A 181 1.51 2.09 10.90
C TYR A 181 2.93 2.67 10.93
N GLU A 182 3.21 3.74 11.68
CA GLU A 182 4.53 4.40 11.74
C GLU A 182 5.69 3.43 11.95
N LYS A 183 5.54 2.47 12.85
CA LYS A 183 6.54 1.42 13.12
C LYS A 183 7.02 0.75 11.82
N TRP A 184 6.07 0.41 10.96
CA TRP A 184 6.31 -0.24 9.68
C TRP A 184 6.83 0.74 8.63
N LEU A 185 6.27 1.94 8.60
CA LEU A 185 6.67 2.98 7.63
C LEU A 185 8.10 3.50 7.87
N ARG A 186 8.72 3.19 9.00
CA ARG A 186 10.15 3.43 9.24
C ARG A 186 11.06 2.40 8.58
N GLU A 187 10.51 1.30 8.06
CA GLU A 187 11.26 0.33 7.26
C GLU A 187 11.51 0.87 5.84
N PRO A 188 12.69 0.60 5.23
CA PRO A 188 13.06 1.17 3.93
C PRO A 188 12.24 0.65 2.74
N ASP A 189 11.62 -0.50 2.90
CA ASP A 189 10.93 -1.28 1.87
C ASP A 189 9.40 -1.26 2.01
N ILE A 190 8.86 -0.38 2.88
CA ILE A 190 7.41 -0.21 3.08
C ILE A 190 6.94 1.17 2.62
N GLY A 191 5.85 1.19 1.84
CA GLY A 191 5.09 2.37 1.45
C GLY A 191 3.61 2.25 1.85
N VAL A 192 2.76 3.13 1.32
CA VAL A 192 1.32 3.09 1.53
C VAL A 192 0.54 3.11 0.22
N ALA A 193 -0.66 2.54 0.25
CA ALA A 193 -1.70 2.74 -0.75
C ALA A 193 -2.98 3.20 -0.04
N LEU A 194 -3.71 4.12 -0.63
CA LEU A 194 -4.90 4.73 -0.05
C LEU A 194 -6.08 4.44 -0.97
N ASP A 195 -7.19 3.98 -0.42
CA ASP A 195 -8.43 3.65 -1.13
C ASP A 195 -9.54 4.66 -0.83
N PRO A 196 -9.59 5.81 -1.52
CA PRO A 196 -10.53 6.90 -1.24
C PRO A 196 -12.01 6.51 -1.37
N GLU A 197 -12.34 5.52 -2.20
CA GLU A 197 -13.71 5.04 -2.32
C GLU A 197 -14.27 4.42 -1.04
N TRP A 198 -13.39 4.05 -0.12
CA TRP A 198 -13.74 3.51 1.21
C TRP A 198 -13.69 4.57 2.32
N ALA A 199 -13.25 5.82 2.02
CA ALA A 199 -13.24 6.95 2.96
C ALA A 199 -14.63 7.61 3.01
N VAL A 200 -15.59 7.00 3.71
CA VAL A 200 -16.98 7.44 3.68
C VAL A 200 -17.27 8.52 4.70
N GLU A 201 -18.16 9.44 4.36
CA GLU A 201 -18.68 10.47 5.26
C GLU A 201 -19.29 9.84 6.54
N PRO A 202 -19.42 10.59 7.66
CA PRO A 202 -19.89 10.05 8.96
C PRO A 202 -21.23 9.31 8.92
N ASN A 203 -22.09 9.60 7.94
CA ASN A 203 -23.37 8.92 7.74
C ASN A 203 -23.33 7.87 6.62
N GLY A 204 -22.20 7.70 5.93
CA GLY A 204 -22.00 6.70 4.90
C GLY A 204 -21.76 5.31 5.49
N ILE A 205 -22.06 4.29 4.71
CA ILE A 205 -21.71 2.90 5.04
C ILE A 205 -20.75 2.41 3.94
N PRO A 206 -19.54 1.95 4.31
CA PRO A 206 -18.60 1.41 3.34
C PRO A 206 -19.23 0.28 2.52
N GLY A 207 -19.04 0.31 1.20
CA GLY A 207 -19.64 -0.63 0.27
C GLY A 207 -21.06 -0.27 -0.21
N GLU A 208 -21.77 0.65 0.46
CA GLU A 208 -23.08 1.15 -0.01
C GLU A 208 -22.94 2.46 -0.79
N VAL A 209 -21.96 3.28 -0.43
CA VAL A 209 -21.64 4.56 -1.08
C VAL A 209 -20.15 4.68 -1.30
N TYR A 210 -19.76 5.41 -2.34
CA TYR A 210 -18.36 5.79 -2.48
C TYR A 210 -17.98 6.86 -1.47
N GLY A 211 -16.78 6.70 -0.91
CA GLY A 211 -16.11 7.70 -0.12
C GLY A 211 -15.48 8.80 -0.96
N LEU A 212 -14.75 9.67 -0.28
CA LEU A 212 -14.12 10.86 -0.87
C LEU A 212 -12.89 11.25 -0.06
N THR A 213 -11.80 11.63 -0.76
CA THR A 213 -10.68 12.36 -0.18
C THR A 213 -10.39 13.63 -0.98
N THR A 214 -9.52 14.47 -0.43
CA THR A 214 -9.06 15.71 -1.08
C THR A 214 -7.56 15.67 -1.34
N GLY A 215 -7.11 16.45 -2.34
CA GLY A 215 -5.67 16.64 -2.56
C GLY A 215 -4.95 17.18 -1.31
N ALA A 216 -5.62 17.96 -0.47
CA ALA A 216 -5.04 18.47 0.79
C ALA A 216 -4.84 17.37 1.84
N GLU A 217 -5.75 16.41 1.94
CA GLU A 217 -5.60 15.24 2.83
C GLU A 217 -4.47 14.34 2.34
N LEU A 218 -4.41 14.07 1.04
CA LEU A 218 -3.30 13.32 0.42
C LEU A 218 -1.95 14.04 0.64
N ASP A 219 -1.92 15.37 0.56
CA ASP A 219 -0.74 16.19 0.85
C ASP A 219 -0.26 16.04 2.29
N GLY A 220 -1.21 16.01 3.24
CA GLY A 220 -0.90 15.75 4.66
C GLY A 220 -0.24 14.39 4.89
N VAL A 221 -0.71 13.34 4.20
CA VAL A 221 -0.07 12.01 4.24
C VAL A 221 1.31 12.04 3.60
N ALA A 222 1.46 12.68 2.43
CA ALA A 222 2.74 12.79 1.75
C ALA A 222 3.77 13.56 2.58
N ALA A 223 3.36 14.66 3.23
CA ALA A 223 4.21 15.45 4.12
C ALA A 223 4.68 14.63 5.33
N TYR A 224 3.79 13.84 5.93
CA TYR A 224 4.14 12.94 7.03
C TYR A 224 5.17 11.89 6.60
N LEU A 225 4.96 11.22 5.47
CA LEU A 225 5.92 10.24 4.93
C LEU A 225 7.29 10.86 4.63
N ALA A 226 7.31 12.09 4.08
CA ALA A 226 8.56 12.83 3.83
C ALA A 226 9.32 13.12 5.14
N GLY A 227 8.61 13.39 6.23
CA GLY A 227 9.19 13.50 7.57
C GLY A 227 9.93 12.22 7.97
N LEU A 228 9.28 11.05 7.84
CA LEU A 228 9.88 9.75 8.16
C LEU A 228 11.10 9.46 7.29
N VAL A 229 11.01 9.77 5.98
CA VAL A 229 12.15 9.61 5.06
C VAL A 229 13.34 10.45 5.50
N ALA A 230 13.12 11.71 5.83
CA ALA A 230 14.18 12.63 6.28
C ALA A 230 14.80 12.19 7.62
N GLU A 231 13.98 11.86 8.61
CA GLU A 231 14.42 11.41 9.94
C GLU A 231 15.23 10.11 9.88
N GLY A 232 14.76 9.11 9.11
CA GLY A 232 15.39 7.80 9.00
C GLY A 232 16.48 7.72 7.93
N ASN A 233 16.73 8.81 7.19
CA ASN A 233 17.57 8.77 5.97
C ASN A 233 17.17 7.59 5.07
N LEU A 234 15.87 7.41 4.84
CA LEU A 234 15.31 6.29 4.09
C LEU A 234 15.40 6.53 2.58
N PRO A 235 15.36 5.47 1.75
CA PRO A 235 15.13 5.64 0.31
C PRO A 235 13.73 6.23 0.05
N GLU A 236 13.45 6.57 -1.20
CA GLU A 236 12.11 7.03 -1.57
C GLU A 236 11.01 6.06 -1.15
N LYS A 237 9.88 6.62 -0.70
CA LYS A 237 8.67 5.87 -0.35
C LYS A 237 7.57 6.08 -1.37
N VAL A 238 6.89 5.00 -1.74
CA VAL A 238 5.68 5.06 -2.56
C VAL A 238 4.48 5.47 -1.71
N MET A 239 3.70 6.40 -2.23
CA MET A 239 2.33 6.70 -1.80
C MET A 239 1.40 6.56 -3.00
N VAL A 240 0.67 5.47 -3.08
CA VAL A 240 -0.39 5.27 -4.08
C VAL A 240 -1.69 5.87 -3.55
N TYR A 241 -2.50 6.48 -4.40
CA TYR A 241 -3.92 6.69 -4.16
C TYR A 241 -4.71 6.10 -5.32
N HIS A 242 -5.70 5.29 -4.98
CA HIS A 242 -6.57 4.62 -5.93
C HIS A 242 -7.72 5.53 -6.35
N GLN A 243 -8.15 5.45 -7.59
CA GLN A 243 -9.28 6.23 -8.07
C GLN A 243 -10.14 5.45 -9.05
N VAL A 244 -11.32 5.04 -8.57
CA VAL A 244 -12.34 4.32 -9.35
C VAL A 244 -13.28 5.28 -10.09
N ALA A 245 -13.52 6.46 -9.55
CA ALA A 245 -14.40 7.49 -10.10
C ALA A 245 -13.88 8.91 -9.82
N ALA A 246 -14.31 9.88 -10.63
CA ALA A 246 -13.90 11.28 -10.45
C ALA A 246 -14.36 11.88 -9.10
N SER A 247 -15.44 11.34 -8.52
CA SER A 247 -16.00 11.81 -7.26
C SER A 247 -15.19 11.42 -6.02
N VAL A 248 -14.31 10.42 -6.10
CA VAL A 248 -13.61 9.89 -4.91
C VAL A 248 -12.32 10.64 -4.56
N VAL A 249 -11.78 11.45 -5.49
CA VAL A 249 -10.66 12.36 -5.21
C VAL A 249 -10.98 13.72 -5.82
N VAL A 250 -11.01 14.76 -4.99
CA VAL A 250 -11.24 16.13 -5.46
C VAL A 250 -10.05 17.02 -5.11
N ASP A 251 -9.95 18.15 -5.82
CA ASP A 251 -8.89 19.14 -5.60
C ASP A 251 -7.48 18.54 -5.62
N GLU A 252 -7.25 17.54 -6.49
CA GLU A 252 -5.96 16.81 -6.59
C GLU A 252 -4.75 17.74 -6.72
N GLN A 253 -4.94 18.94 -7.27
CA GLN A 253 -3.87 19.95 -7.45
C GLN A 253 -3.32 20.51 -6.12
N LEU A 254 -3.98 20.22 -4.99
CA LEU A 254 -3.49 20.56 -3.66
C LEU A 254 -2.46 19.56 -3.12
N LEU A 255 -2.33 18.38 -3.75
CA LEU A 255 -1.22 17.47 -3.47
C LEU A 255 0.07 18.05 -4.06
N LEU A 256 1.00 18.44 -3.19
CA LEU A 256 2.27 19.02 -3.55
C LEU A 256 3.39 17.98 -3.62
N PRO A 257 4.51 18.24 -4.31
CA PRO A 257 5.66 17.35 -4.27
C PRO A 257 6.38 17.43 -2.93
N HIS A 258 6.68 16.26 -2.34
CA HIS A 258 7.41 16.14 -1.09
C HIS A 258 8.72 15.37 -1.30
N PRO A 259 9.89 15.86 -0.81
CA PRO A 259 11.17 15.19 -0.98
C PRO A 259 11.16 13.77 -0.41
N GLY A 260 11.56 12.79 -1.21
CA GLY A 260 11.63 11.39 -0.80
C GLY A 260 10.28 10.65 -0.80
N VAL A 261 9.20 11.28 -1.29
CA VAL A 261 7.91 10.63 -1.51
C VAL A 261 7.57 10.62 -3.00
N VAL A 262 7.22 9.45 -3.48
CA VAL A 262 6.79 9.22 -4.86
C VAL A 262 5.29 8.96 -4.86
N ALA A 263 4.51 9.98 -5.21
CA ALA A 263 3.06 9.87 -5.32
C ALA A 263 2.66 9.21 -6.64
N VAL A 264 1.73 8.26 -6.59
CA VAL A 264 1.18 7.53 -7.73
C VAL A 264 -0.33 7.60 -7.71
N LYS A 265 -0.95 7.98 -8.82
CA LYS A 265 -2.38 7.86 -9.06
C LYS A 265 -2.65 6.53 -9.75
N SER A 266 -3.24 5.56 -9.06
CA SER A 266 -3.74 4.33 -9.66
C SER A 266 -5.16 4.53 -10.16
N VAL A 267 -5.41 4.31 -11.46
CA VAL A 267 -6.77 4.34 -11.99
C VAL A 267 -7.36 2.93 -12.00
N ASP A 268 -8.42 2.76 -11.23
CA ASP A 268 -9.06 1.49 -10.91
C ASP A 268 -10.36 1.29 -11.70
N GLY A 269 -10.33 1.63 -13.00
CA GLY A 269 -11.48 1.37 -13.87
C GLY A 269 -11.76 -0.13 -13.97
N ILE A 270 -13.03 -0.51 -13.79
CA ILE A 270 -13.51 -1.89 -13.93
C ILE A 270 -14.19 -2.06 -15.29
N GLY A 271 -14.01 -3.23 -15.91
CA GLY A 271 -14.67 -3.61 -17.15
C GLY A 271 -13.70 -4.05 -18.25
N ASN A 272 -14.22 -4.18 -19.47
CA ASN A 272 -13.42 -4.54 -20.65
C ASN A 272 -12.41 -3.43 -21.00
N GLN A 273 -11.51 -3.73 -21.95
CA GLN A 273 -10.48 -2.79 -22.39
C GLN A 273 -11.00 -1.38 -22.66
N SER A 274 -12.09 -1.24 -23.43
CA SER A 274 -12.63 0.08 -23.79
C SER A 274 -13.16 0.86 -22.57
N GLU A 275 -13.79 0.17 -21.62
CA GLU A 275 -14.30 0.78 -20.38
C GLU A 275 -13.14 1.26 -19.49
N LYS A 276 -12.09 0.45 -19.36
CA LYS A 276 -10.88 0.80 -18.62
C LYS A 276 -10.13 1.97 -19.25
N GLU A 277 -9.92 1.94 -20.56
CA GLU A 277 -9.29 3.04 -21.32
C GLU A 277 -10.08 4.34 -21.19
N ASN A 278 -11.42 4.27 -21.29
CA ASN A 278 -12.28 5.43 -21.09
C ASN A 278 -12.16 6.01 -19.67
N THR A 279 -12.08 5.16 -18.65
CA THR A 279 -11.90 5.60 -17.26
C THR A 279 -10.53 6.22 -17.07
N TYR A 280 -9.47 5.60 -17.58
CA TYR A 280 -8.11 6.11 -17.53
C TYR A 280 -7.99 7.49 -18.19
N ASN A 281 -8.46 7.61 -19.43
CA ASN A 281 -8.43 8.86 -20.20
C ASN A 281 -9.26 10.00 -19.56
N ARG A 282 -10.29 9.66 -18.80
CA ARG A 282 -11.12 10.63 -18.08
C ARG A 282 -10.47 11.12 -16.80
N LEU A 283 -9.78 10.23 -16.04
CA LEU A 283 -9.26 10.54 -14.70
C LEU A 283 -7.82 11.08 -14.71
N MET A 284 -6.98 10.58 -15.63
CA MET A 284 -5.56 10.97 -15.68
C MET A 284 -5.29 12.46 -15.93
N PRO A 285 -6.09 13.21 -16.72
CA PRO A 285 -5.83 14.63 -16.94
C PRO A 285 -5.89 15.51 -15.68
N ALA A 286 -6.57 15.08 -14.63
CA ALA A 286 -6.63 15.81 -13.35
C ALA A 286 -5.37 15.63 -12.49
N LYS A 287 -4.53 14.65 -12.80
CA LYS A 287 -3.33 14.30 -12.06
C LYS A 287 -2.32 15.46 -12.01
N PRO A 288 -1.81 15.87 -10.83
CA PRO A 288 -0.69 16.81 -10.74
C PRO A 288 0.54 16.33 -11.54
N SER A 289 1.33 17.24 -12.09
CA SER A 289 2.41 16.90 -13.01
C SER A 289 3.52 16.04 -12.40
N HIS A 290 3.75 16.15 -11.09
CA HIS A 290 4.75 15.38 -10.34
C HIS A 290 4.26 14.01 -9.87
N VAL A 291 2.95 13.74 -9.95
CA VAL A 291 2.37 12.46 -9.60
C VAL A 291 2.55 11.48 -10.76
N HIS A 292 2.94 10.27 -10.49
CA HIS A 292 3.14 9.20 -11.47
C HIS A 292 1.82 8.51 -11.82
N ALA A 293 1.77 7.86 -12.98
CA ALA A 293 0.58 7.17 -13.45
C ALA A 293 0.60 5.70 -13.05
N GLY A 294 -0.53 5.20 -12.57
CA GLY A 294 -0.78 3.81 -12.24
C GLY A 294 -2.03 3.26 -12.93
N PHE A 295 -2.10 1.95 -13.07
CA PHE A 295 -3.19 1.22 -13.71
C PHE A 295 -3.48 -0.06 -12.93
N LYS A 296 -4.74 -0.30 -12.57
CA LYS A 296 -5.16 -1.52 -11.86
C LYS A 296 -6.00 -2.40 -12.76
N LEU A 297 -5.78 -3.71 -12.69
CA LEU A 297 -6.52 -4.74 -13.41
C LEU A 297 -7.17 -5.68 -12.39
N PHE A 298 -8.38 -6.15 -12.71
CA PHE A 298 -9.16 -7.04 -11.85
C PHE A 298 -9.41 -8.35 -12.58
N TYR A 299 -8.89 -9.45 -12.06
CA TYR A 299 -8.99 -10.75 -12.71
C TYR A 299 -10.42 -11.22 -12.92
N ASP A 300 -11.30 -10.95 -11.95
CA ASP A 300 -12.68 -11.40 -11.99
C ASP A 300 -13.63 -10.32 -12.50
N GLU A 301 -13.49 -9.08 -12.03
CA GLU A 301 -14.41 -7.98 -12.34
C GLU A 301 -14.31 -7.54 -13.81
N ASP A 302 -13.10 -7.46 -14.35
CA ASP A 302 -12.87 -7.05 -15.75
C ASP A 302 -13.45 -8.07 -16.74
N LEU A 303 -13.62 -9.32 -16.33
CA LEU A 303 -14.20 -10.38 -17.17
C LEU A 303 -15.74 -10.43 -17.12
N ARG A 304 -16.38 -9.84 -16.09
CA ARG A 304 -17.85 -9.91 -15.90
C ARG A 304 -18.64 -9.25 -17.04
N THR A 305 -18.04 -8.27 -17.73
CA THR A 305 -18.66 -7.59 -18.87
C THR A 305 -18.41 -8.29 -20.21
N GLY A 306 -17.87 -9.52 -20.19
CA GLY A 306 -17.63 -10.33 -21.37
C GLY A 306 -16.37 -9.95 -22.14
N GLY A 307 -15.47 -9.19 -21.52
CA GLY A 307 -14.15 -8.84 -22.04
C GLY A 307 -13.09 -9.89 -21.72
N LEU A 308 -11.87 -9.59 -22.16
CA LEU A 308 -10.64 -10.25 -21.74
C LEU A 308 -9.86 -9.27 -20.85
N LEU A 309 -9.08 -9.80 -19.93
CA LEU A 309 -8.13 -8.99 -19.18
C LEU A 309 -7.18 -8.31 -20.16
N MET A 310 -6.93 -7.01 -19.99
CA MET A 310 -5.98 -6.29 -20.83
C MET A 310 -4.59 -6.91 -20.75
N THR A 311 -3.96 -7.05 -21.90
CA THR A 311 -2.59 -7.54 -21.95
C THR A 311 -1.60 -6.47 -21.48
N PRO A 312 -0.39 -6.84 -21.03
CA PRO A 312 0.65 -5.89 -20.67
C PRO A 312 0.96 -4.87 -21.78
N GLU A 313 0.95 -5.30 -23.03
CA GLU A 313 1.18 -4.41 -24.18
C GLU A 313 0.06 -3.36 -24.29
N GLN A 314 -1.20 -3.74 -24.09
CA GLN A 314 -2.34 -2.81 -24.08
C GLN A 314 -2.27 -1.82 -22.93
N VAL A 315 -1.82 -2.25 -21.75
CA VAL A 315 -1.58 -1.37 -20.60
C VAL A 315 -0.45 -0.38 -20.89
N LEU A 316 0.63 -0.85 -21.51
CA LEU A 316 1.79 -0.02 -21.86
C LEU A 316 1.53 0.98 -23.00
N LEU A 317 0.41 0.87 -23.72
CA LEU A 317 -0.04 1.85 -24.71
C LEU A 317 -0.81 3.02 -24.10
N GLN A 318 -1.16 2.97 -22.81
CA GLN A 318 -1.90 4.05 -22.17
C GLN A 318 -1.06 5.34 -22.06
N THR A 319 -1.73 6.49 -22.10
CA THR A 319 -1.08 7.80 -21.99
C THR A 319 -1.74 8.64 -20.89
N PRO A 320 -0.97 9.10 -19.87
CA PRO A 320 0.46 8.84 -19.65
C PRO A 320 0.77 7.36 -19.43
N LEU A 321 2.02 6.95 -19.75
CA LEU A 321 2.47 5.58 -19.59
C LEU A 321 2.40 5.17 -18.10
N PRO A 322 1.71 4.06 -17.75
CA PRO A 322 1.70 3.57 -16.36
C PRO A 322 3.10 3.14 -15.89
N GLU A 323 3.48 3.65 -14.74
CA GLU A 323 4.73 3.31 -14.05
C GLU A 323 4.49 2.35 -12.87
N TYR A 324 3.23 2.27 -12.42
CA TYR A 324 2.72 1.34 -11.43
C TYR A 324 1.57 0.53 -12.06
N VAL A 325 1.65 -0.80 -11.97
CA VAL A 325 0.61 -1.71 -12.46
C VAL A 325 0.28 -2.73 -11.38
N LEU A 326 -0.99 -2.78 -11.01
CA LEU A 326 -1.48 -3.65 -9.95
C LEU A 326 -2.53 -4.62 -10.50
N TYR A 327 -2.52 -5.83 -10.01
CA TYR A 327 -3.52 -6.86 -10.30
C TYR A 327 -4.22 -7.28 -9.00
N GLU A 328 -5.56 -7.33 -9.07
CA GLU A 328 -6.43 -7.80 -8.00
C GLU A 328 -7.27 -9.00 -8.40
#